data_6e352887c925f88f111d6b2809a7989c
#
_entry.id   6e352887c925f88f111d6b2809a7989c
#
_cell.length_a   1.000
_cell.length_b   1.000
_cell.length_c   1.000
_cell.angle_alpha   90.00
_cell.angle_beta   90.00
_cell.angle_gamma   90.00
#
_symmetry.space_group_name_H-M   'P 1'
#
loop_
_entity.id
_entity.type
_entity.pdbx_description
1 polymer ?
#
loop_
_entity_poly.entity_id
_entity_poly.type
_entity_poly.pdbx_seq_one_letter_code
_entity_poly.pdbx_strand_id
1 'polypeptide(L)'
;INKTSGVILKELTRTDISAEEKVELTSQGMSMVAEEIFESDEVTEEIAQISQACIESIQHVVQEVPKLKSLLKMLLENKGDFAYKHSVLATYLACGIIKNISWGSQEQQNKVSFALFFHDIYLVPLFKKYPDCMNEEDFLFRSDVTEQEKTIVLEHAMLSGRLVKTFPRCPMGADMIITQHHGMTNGQGFAVNYKDDISPLSKIIIISEDIATDVLSRVKSGDTKYISDNKSYLERLR
;
A
#
# COMPACT_ATOMS: atom_id res chain seq x y z
N ILE A 1 -25.34 -5.03 5.47
CA ILE A 1 -24.57 -4.00 4.73
C ILE A 1 -24.91 -2.66 5.33
N ASN A 2 -23.93 -1.99 5.92
CA ASN A 2 -24.09 -0.61 6.38
C ASN A 2 -24.41 0.26 5.15
N LYS A 3 -25.31 1.25 5.29
CA LYS A 3 -25.79 2.04 4.15
C LYS A 3 -24.67 2.74 3.37
N THR A 4 -23.57 3.05 4.05
CA THR A 4 -22.39 3.73 3.51
C THR A 4 -21.49 2.77 2.70
N SER A 5 -21.24 1.57 3.20
CA SER A 5 -20.40 0.56 2.53
C SER A 5 -21.04 0.03 1.24
N GLY A 6 -22.37 -0.15 1.24
CA GLY A 6 -23.09 -0.52 0.02
C GLY A 6 -23.03 0.56 -1.07
N VAL A 7 -22.97 1.84 -0.70
CA VAL A 7 -22.79 2.94 -1.65
C VAL A 7 -21.38 2.93 -2.23
N ILE A 8 -20.36 2.83 -1.39
CA ILE A 8 -18.95 2.80 -1.84
C ILE A 8 -18.69 1.60 -2.77
N LEU A 9 -19.15 0.41 -2.40
CA LEU A 9 -19.01 -0.78 -3.24
C LEU A 9 -19.65 -0.60 -4.61
N LYS A 10 -20.89 -0.05 -4.64
CA LYS A 10 -21.59 0.24 -5.89
C LYS A 10 -20.85 1.24 -6.77
N GLU A 11 -20.34 2.30 -6.18
CA GLU A 11 -19.61 3.33 -6.95
C GLU A 11 -18.22 2.81 -7.43
N LEU A 12 -17.50 2.04 -6.63
CA LEU A 12 -16.22 1.43 -7.04
C LEU A 12 -16.37 0.48 -8.23
N THR A 13 -17.51 -0.20 -8.36
CA THR A 13 -17.78 -1.14 -9.47
C THR A 13 -18.23 -0.47 -10.76
N ARG A 14 -18.43 0.85 -10.76
CA ARG A 14 -18.80 1.60 -11.97
C ARG A 14 -17.65 1.67 -12.96
N THR A 15 -18.00 1.57 -14.23
CA THR A 15 -17.04 1.67 -15.36
C THR A 15 -17.04 3.03 -16.05
N ASP A 16 -18.01 3.89 -15.69
CA ASP A 16 -18.25 5.20 -16.33
C ASP A 16 -17.66 6.38 -15.52
N ILE A 17 -16.88 6.12 -14.47
CA ILE A 17 -16.24 7.14 -13.65
C ILE A 17 -14.78 7.37 -14.07
N SER A 18 -14.29 8.61 -13.86
CA SER A 18 -12.91 8.99 -14.18
C SER A 18 -11.88 8.30 -13.27
N ALA A 19 -10.61 8.32 -13.69
CA ALA A 19 -9.52 7.79 -12.87
C ALA A 19 -9.37 8.58 -11.56
N GLU A 20 -9.63 9.89 -11.58
CA GLU A 20 -9.62 10.76 -10.40
C GLU A 20 -10.73 10.39 -9.41
N GLU A 21 -11.94 10.13 -9.90
CA GLU A 21 -13.06 9.66 -9.07
C GLU A 21 -12.77 8.27 -8.47
N LYS A 22 -12.16 7.36 -9.25
CA LYS A 22 -11.72 6.04 -8.74
C LYS A 22 -10.70 6.19 -7.62
N VAL A 23 -9.72 7.08 -7.76
CA VAL A 23 -8.72 7.37 -6.72
C VAL A 23 -9.40 7.82 -5.42
N GLU A 24 -10.36 8.73 -5.50
CA GLU A 24 -11.10 9.23 -4.33
C GLU A 24 -11.93 8.14 -3.66
N LEU A 25 -12.71 7.39 -4.41
CA LEU A 25 -13.55 6.29 -3.90
C LEU A 25 -12.73 5.16 -3.30
N THR A 26 -11.58 4.84 -3.92
CA THR A 26 -10.68 3.79 -3.41
C THR A 26 -10.03 4.21 -2.09
N SER A 27 -9.65 5.48 -1.96
CA SER A 27 -9.14 6.03 -0.70
C SER A 27 -10.15 5.91 0.43
N GLN A 28 -11.42 6.26 0.17
CA GLN A 28 -12.50 6.11 1.13
C GLN A 28 -12.77 4.64 1.49
N GLY A 29 -12.74 3.76 0.49
CA GLY A 29 -12.90 2.31 0.68
C GLY A 29 -11.77 1.71 1.53
N MET A 30 -10.52 2.08 1.27
CA MET A 30 -9.37 1.62 2.06
C MET A 30 -9.45 2.09 3.51
N SER A 31 -9.81 3.36 3.74
CA SER A 31 -9.99 3.88 5.10
C SER A 31 -11.09 3.13 5.86
N MET A 32 -12.21 2.84 5.19
CA MET A 32 -13.31 2.06 5.80
C MET A 32 -12.88 0.63 6.15
N VAL A 33 -12.19 -0.06 5.23
CA VAL A 33 -11.65 -1.40 5.46
C VAL A 33 -10.69 -1.40 6.64
N ALA A 34 -9.77 -0.43 6.70
CA ALA A 34 -8.78 -0.33 7.76
C ALA A 34 -9.43 -0.05 9.13
N GLU A 35 -10.40 0.86 9.21
CA GLU A 35 -11.13 1.18 10.44
C GLU A 35 -11.87 -0.06 10.98
N GLU A 36 -12.59 -0.79 10.13
CA GLU A 36 -13.31 -2.00 10.53
C GLU A 36 -12.37 -3.11 11.02
N ILE A 37 -11.27 -3.35 10.29
CA ILE A 37 -10.24 -4.33 10.68
C ILE A 37 -9.61 -3.94 12.02
N PHE A 38 -9.28 -2.65 12.19
CA PHE A 38 -8.63 -2.16 13.40
C PHE A 38 -9.54 -2.28 14.64
N GLU A 39 -10.86 -2.14 14.47
CA GLU A 39 -11.83 -2.23 15.55
C GLU A 39 -12.21 -3.67 15.91
N SER A 40 -12.38 -4.54 14.91
CA SER A 40 -12.94 -5.88 15.10
C SER A 40 -11.91 -7.01 14.99
N ASP A 41 -10.78 -6.79 14.33
CA ASP A 41 -9.78 -7.81 13.92
C ASP A 41 -10.40 -8.98 13.13
N GLU A 42 -11.54 -8.72 12.47
CA GLU A 42 -12.31 -9.72 11.72
C GLU A 42 -12.50 -9.28 10.25
N VAL A 43 -12.51 -10.25 9.35
CA VAL A 43 -12.84 -10.07 7.94
C VAL A 43 -14.24 -10.56 7.67
N THR A 44 -15.18 -9.62 7.59
CA THR A 44 -16.54 -9.92 7.14
C THR A 44 -16.58 -10.09 5.62
N GLU A 45 -17.62 -10.75 5.09
CA GLU A 45 -17.83 -10.86 3.63
C GLU A 45 -17.93 -9.46 2.97
N GLU A 46 -18.51 -8.48 3.66
CA GLU A 46 -18.61 -7.10 3.19
C GLU A 46 -17.24 -6.44 3.06
N ILE A 47 -16.38 -6.57 4.07
CA ILE A 47 -15.01 -6.08 4.05
C ILE A 47 -14.21 -6.75 2.93
N ALA A 48 -14.37 -8.05 2.73
CA ALA A 48 -13.73 -8.76 1.62
C ALA A 48 -14.15 -8.23 0.24
N GLN A 49 -15.44 -7.94 0.05
CA GLN A 49 -15.95 -7.38 -1.21
C GLN A 49 -15.45 -5.96 -1.47
N ILE A 50 -15.45 -5.08 -0.45
CA ILE A 50 -14.94 -3.71 -0.59
C ILE A 50 -13.43 -3.75 -0.88
N SER A 51 -12.67 -4.56 -0.17
CA SER A 51 -11.24 -4.72 -0.41
C SER A 51 -10.94 -5.17 -1.83
N GLN A 52 -11.67 -6.17 -2.33
CA GLN A 52 -11.52 -6.64 -3.69
C GLN A 52 -11.82 -5.54 -4.72
N ALA A 53 -12.90 -4.78 -4.53
CA ALA A 53 -13.25 -3.66 -5.41
C ALA A 53 -12.18 -2.54 -5.37
N CYS A 54 -11.61 -2.25 -4.21
CA CYS A 54 -10.51 -1.28 -4.07
C CYS A 54 -9.25 -1.77 -4.81
N ILE A 55 -8.87 -3.04 -4.66
CA ILE A 55 -7.71 -3.62 -5.34
C ILE A 55 -7.89 -3.56 -6.87
N GLU A 56 -9.06 -3.93 -7.37
CA GLU A 56 -9.39 -3.85 -8.80
C GLU A 56 -9.36 -2.40 -9.31
N SER A 57 -9.84 -1.45 -8.50
CA SER A 57 -9.78 -0.02 -8.82
C SER A 57 -8.33 0.49 -8.89
N ILE A 58 -7.46 0.11 -7.94
CA ILE A 58 -6.02 0.44 -7.98
C ILE A 58 -5.38 -0.13 -9.25
N GLN A 59 -5.63 -1.40 -9.56
CA GLN A 59 -5.11 -2.04 -10.77
C GLN A 59 -5.54 -1.31 -12.05
N HIS A 60 -6.80 -0.89 -12.10
CA HIS A 60 -7.32 -0.12 -13.24
C HIS A 60 -6.60 1.24 -13.37
N VAL A 61 -6.47 2.00 -12.27
CA VAL A 61 -5.73 3.28 -12.26
C VAL A 61 -4.28 3.09 -12.72
N VAL A 62 -3.60 2.06 -12.20
CA VAL A 62 -2.21 1.73 -12.57
C VAL A 62 -2.06 1.36 -14.05
N GLN A 63 -3.07 0.76 -14.65
CA GLN A 63 -3.06 0.39 -16.07
C GLN A 63 -3.38 1.58 -16.99
N GLU A 64 -4.33 2.43 -16.61
CA GLU A 64 -4.80 3.55 -17.42
C GLU A 64 -3.91 4.80 -17.34
N VAL A 65 -3.11 4.95 -16.27
CA VAL A 65 -2.22 6.09 -16.09
C VAL A 65 -0.78 5.72 -16.46
N PRO A 66 -0.38 5.86 -17.74
CA PRO A 66 0.90 5.32 -18.23
C PRO A 66 2.13 6.10 -17.75
N LYS A 67 1.94 7.32 -17.22
CA LYS A 67 3.04 8.20 -16.80
C LYS A 67 3.01 8.42 -15.31
N LEU A 68 4.11 8.11 -14.64
CA LEU A 68 4.31 8.36 -13.20
C LEU A 68 3.95 9.81 -12.80
N LYS A 69 4.35 10.79 -13.61
CA LYS A 69 4.03 12.21 -13.35
C LYS A 69 2.53 12.48 -13.27
N SER A 70 1.73 11.83 -14.14
CA SER A 70 0.27 11.98 -14.14
C SER A 70 -0.33 11.33 -12.90
N LEU A 71 0.13 10.13 -12.54
CA LEU A 71 -0.28 9.45 -11.32
C LEU A 71 0.03 10.29 -10.06
N LEU A 72 1.25 10.80 -9.96
CA LEU A 72 1.65 11.65 -8.83
C LEU A 72 0.77 12.90 -8.72
N LYS A 73 0.44 13.56 -9.84
CA LYS A 73 -0.46 14.71 -9.82
C LYS A 73 -1.82 14.32 -9.22
N MET A 74 -2.43 13.23 -9.69
CA MET A 74 -3.72 12.75 -9.18
C MET A 74 -3.67 12.40 -7.68
N LEU A 75 -2.61 11.71 -7.24
CA LEU A 75 -2.44 11.36 -5.84
C LEU A 75 -2.24 12.58 -4.93
N LEU A 76 -1.56 13.62 -5.41
CA LEU A 76 -1.34 14.85 -4.66
C LEU A 76 -2.60 15.73 -4.56
N GLU A 77 -3.42 15.75 -5.59
CA GLU A 77 -4.71 16.44 -5.61
C GLU A 77 -5.78 15.70 -4.76
N ASN A 78 -5.59 14.39 -4.54
CA ASN A 78 -6.46 13.59 -3.68
C ASN A 78 -6.29 13.95 -2.20
N LYS A 79 -7.41 14.01 -1.45
CA LYS A 79 -7.43 14.33 -0.02
C LYS A 79 -7.17 13.13 0.90
N GLY A 80 -6.98 11.93 0.33
CA GLY A 80 -6.66 10.71 1.07
C GLY A 80 -5.36 10.82 1.87
N ASP A 81 -5.26 9.94 2.86
CA ASP A 81 -4.10 9.87 3.74
C ASP A 81 -2.83 9.37 3.02
N PHE A 82 -1.72 9.37 3.76
CA PHE A 82 -0.42 8.91 3.24
C PHE A 82 -0.47 7.44 2.84
N ALA A 83 -1.03 6.57 3.68
CA ALA A 83 -1.04 5.12 3.45
C ALA A 83 -1.67 4.74 2.11
N TYR A 84 -2.81 5.38 1.75
CA TYR A 84 -3.43 5.16 0.45
C TYR A 84 -2.54 5.59 -0.72
N LYS A 85 -1.96 6.79 -0.66
CA LYS A 85 -1.07 7.32 -1.71
C LYS A 85 0.17 6.45 -1.88
N HIS A 86 0.73 6.01 -0.76
CA HIS A 86 1.86 5.10 -0.70
C HIS A 86 1.53 3.76 -1.38
N SER A 87 0.44 3.11 -0.97
CA SER A 87 0.02 1.82 -1.55
C SER A 87 -0.23 1.88 -3.06
N VAL A 88 -0.87 2.94 -3.56
CA VAL A 88 -1.12 3.10 -5.01
C VAL A 88 0.18 3.33 -5.76
N LEU A 89 1.07 4.18 -5.25
CA LEU A 89 2.36 4.47 -5.90
C LEU A 89 3.27 3.25 -5.88
N ALA A 90 3.36 2.54 -4.75
CA ALA A 90 4.12 1.30 -4.65
C ALA A 90 3.57 0.22 -5.60
N THR A 91 2.25 0.10 -5.73
CA THR A 91 1.61 -0.82 -6.69
C THR A 91 1.97 -0.47 -8.13
N TYR A 92 1.96 0.82 -8.50
CA TYR A 92 2.36 1.28 -9.82
C TYR A 92 3.80 0.87 -10.15
N LEU A 93 4.72 1.11 -9.21
CA LEU A 93 6.14 0.79 -9.36
C LEU A 93 6.37 -0.72 -9.43
N ALA A 94 5.79 -1.50 -8.52
CA ALA A 94 5.91 -2.96 -8.49
C ALA A 94 5.36 -3.62 -9.76
N CYS A 95 4.19 -3.21 -10.23
CA CYS A 95 3.63 -3.68 -11.49
C CYS A 95 4.50 -3.28 -12.68
N GLY A 96 5.09 -2.09 -12.66
CA GLY A 96 6.05 -1.64 -13.66
C GLY A 96 7.31 -2.51 -13.71
N ILE A 97 7.88 -2.88 -12.56
CA ILE A 97 9.01 -3.79 -12.47
C ILE A 97 8.61 -5.18 -13.01
N ILE A 98 7.48 -5.74 -12.55
CA ILE A 98 7.01 -7.08 -12.95
C ILE A 98 6.79 -7.17 -14.46
N LYS A 99 6.28 -6.13 -15.12
CA LYS A 99 6.11 -6.08 -16.57
C LYS A 99 7.42 -6.18 -17.36
N ASN A 100 8.55 -5.83 -16.74
CA ASN A 100 9.86 -5.75 -17.39
C ASN A 100 10.83 -6.87 -17.00
N ILE A 101 10.41 -7.84 -16.18
CA ILE A 101 11.23 -9.00 -15.82
C ILE A 101 10.77 -10.26 -16.55
N SER A 102 11.69 -11.18 -16.85
CA SER A 102 11.43 -12.35 -17.70
C SER A 102 10.40 -13.34 -17.13
N TRP A 103 10.22 -13.37 -15.82
CA TRP A 103 9.26 -14.23 -15.10
C TRP A 103 8.00 -13.49 -14.65
N GLY A 104 7.85 -12.22 -15.05
CA GLY A 104 6.70 -11.40 -14.69
C GLY A 104 5.42 -11.85 -15.40
N SER A 105 4.30 -11.85 -14.71
CA SER A 105 2.99 -12.23 -15.22
C SER A 105 1.86 -11.38 -14.61
N GLN A 106 0.66 -11.48 -15.19
CA GLN A 106 -0.53 -10.85 -14.64
C GLN A 106 -0.88 -11.40 -13.25
N GLU A 107 -0.64 -12.68 -13.01
CA GLU A 107 -0.86 -13.29 -11.70
C GLU A 107 0.02 -12.65 -10.62
N GLN A 108 1.30 -12.40 -10.93
CA GLN A 108 2.21 -11.72 -9.99
C GLN A 108 1.81 -10.25 -9.79
N GLN A 109 1.36 -9.55 -10.84
CA GLN A 109 0.83 -8.19 -10.68
C GLN A 109 -0.40 -8.18 -9.77
N ASN A 110 -1.34 -9.12 -9.94
CA ASN A 110 -2.51 -9.25 -9.06
C ASN A 110 -2.11 -9.54 -7.62
N LYS A 111 -1.12 -10.43 -7.42
CA LYS A 111 -0.62 -10.80 -6.10
C LYS A 111 0.05 -9.62 -5.38
N VAL A 112 0.90 -8.86 -6.05
CA VAL A 112 1.54 -7.68 -5.43
C VAL A 112 0.54 -6.54 -5.20
N SER A 113 -0.46 -6.35 -6.07
CA SER A 113 -1.52 -5.38 -5.83
C SER A 113 -2.34 -5.72 -4.58
N PHE A 114 -2.66 -7.01 -4.40
CA PHE A 114 -3.30 -7.50 -3.18
C PHE A 114 -2.41 -7.28 -1.96
N ALA A 115 -1.14 -7.65 -2.04
CA ALA A 115 -0.21 -7.50 -0.94
C ALA A 115 -0.04 -6.03 -0.55
N LEU A 116 0.17 -5.14 -1.51
CA LEU A 116 0.34 -3.70 -1.28
C LEU A 116 -0.94 -2.97 -0.84
N PHE A 117 -2.12 -3.56 -1.03
CA PHE A 117 -3.34 -3.05 -0.41
C PHE A 117 -3.38 -3.32 1.10
N PHE A 118 -2.86 -4.46 1.52
CA PHE A 118 -2.97 -4.91 2.92
C PHE A 118 -1.71 -4.75 3.76
N HIS A 119 -0.51 -4.50 3.18
CA HIS A 119 0.75 -4.52 3.92
C HIS A 119 0.73 -3.61 5.16
N ASP A 120 0.20 -2.40 5.00
CA ASP A 120 0.12 -1.36 6.03
C ASP A 120 -1.31 -1.13 6.55
N ILE A 121 -2.22 -2.08 6.39
CA ILE A 121 -3.64 -1.86 6.72
C ILE A 121 -3.84 -1.46 8.20
N TYR A 122 -3.03 -1.98 9.11
CA TYR A 122 -3.05 -1.61 10.53
C TYR A 122 -2.43 -0.24 10.81
N LEU A 123 -1.66 0.34 9.87
CA LEU A 123 -1.08 1.67 10.01
C LEU A 123 -2.00 2.78 9.49
N VAL A 124 -3.00 2.47 8.68
CA VAL A 124 -3.92 3.47 8.11
C VAL A 124 -4.56 4.36 9.19
N PRO A 125 -5.12 3.83 10.30
CA PRO A 125 -5.67 4.66 11.37
C PRO A 125 -4.61 5.53 12.07
N LEU A 126 -3.36 5.05 12.15
CA LEU A 126 -2.25 5.80 12.74
C LEU A 126 -1.81 6.96 11.84
N PHE A 127 -1.67 6.75 10.53
CA PHE A 127 -1.41 7.83 9.56
C PHE A 127 -2.51 8.89 9.56
N LYS A 128 -3.77 8.49 9.77
CA LYS A 128 -4.89 9.42 9.91
C LYS A 128 -4.81 10.23 11.21
N LYS A 129 -4.41 9.61 12.31
CA LYS A 129 -4.24 10.26 13.62
C LYS A 129 -2.99 11.16 13.67
N TYR A 130 -1.93 10.77 12.98
CA TYR A 130 -0.64 11.47 12.95
C TYR A 130 -0.25 11.82 11.50
N PRO A 131 -0.91 12.80 10.86
CA PRO A 131 -0.80 13.06 9.41
C PRO A 131 0.54 13.65 8.97
N ASP A 132 1.41 14.01 9.88
CA ASP A 132 2.78 14.45 9.65
C ASP A 132 3.77 13.29 9.51
N CYS A 133 3.44 12.08 10.00
CA CYS A 133 4.24 10.88 9.79
C CYS A 133 4.21 10.44 8.32
N MET A 134 5.35 9.93 7.84
CA MET A 134 5.55 9.50 6.45
C MET A 134 6.17 8.09 6.37
N ASN A 135 6.57 7.53 7.50
CA ASN A 135 7.15 6.21 7.62
C ASN A 135 6.98 5.70 9.06
N GLU A 136 7.34 4.47 9.31
CA GLU A 136 7.20 3.80 10.61
C GLU A 136 8.12 4.41 11.68
N GLU A 137 9.32 4.84 11.31
CA GLU A 137 10.26 5.47 12.24
C GLU A 137 9.69 6.76 12.83
N ASP A 138 8.93 7.52 12.03
CA ASP A 138 8.28 8.74 12.52
C ASP A 138 7.36 8.45 13.71
N PHE A 139 6.63 7.32 13.71
CA PHE A 139 5.80 6.91 14.85
C PHE A 139 6.64 6.47 16.06
N LEU A 140 7.70 5.70 15.83
CA LEU A 140 8.50 5.11 16.90
C LEU A 140 9.25 6.17 17.71
N PHE A 141 9.67 7.26 17.07
CA PHE A 141 10.40 8.35 17.73
C PHE A 141 9.51 9.45 18.32
N ARG A 142 8.20 9.41 18.09
CA ARG A 142 7.27 10.38 18.68
C ARG A 142 6.98 10.07 20.15
N SER A 143 6.92 11.12 20.97
CA SER A 143 6.58 11.03 22.39
C SER A 143 5.07 10.95 22.66
N ASP A 144 4.24 11.36 21.70
CA ASP A 144 2.76 11.37 21.79
C ASP A 144 2.10 10.12 21.19
N VAL A 145 2.90 9.20 20.62
CA VAL A 145 2.45 7.86 20.20
C VAL A 145 2.56 6.92 21.40
N THR A 146 1.48 6.23 21.73
CA THR A 146 1.42 5.30 22.86
C THR A 146 2.24 4.03 22.60
N GLU A 147 2.67 3.34 23.66
CA GLU A 147 3.42 2.08 23.53
C GLU A 147 2.60 0.97 22.83
N GLN A 148 1.27 1.00 22.95
CA GLN A 148 0.40 0.08 22.22
C GLN A 148 0.43 0.36 20.71
N GLU A 149 0.36 1.64 20.31
CA GLU A 149 0.47 2.04 18.90
C GLU A 149 1.85 1.72 18.34
N LYS A 150 2.93 1.94 19.09
CA LYS A 150 4.28 1.53 18.68
C LYS A 150 4.40 0.01 18.50
N THR A 151 3.75 -0.76 19.35
CA THR A 151 3.69 -2.22 19.18
C THR A 151 2.99 -2.59 17.85
N ILE A 152 1.88 -1.93 17.51
CA ILE A 152 1.21 -2.13 16.22
C ILE A 152 2.17 -1.78 15.08
N VAL A 153 2.89 -0.66 15.15
CA VAL A 153 3.89 -0.28 14.13
C VAL A 153 4.96 -1.36 13.97
N LEU A 154 5.48 -1.92 15.05
CA LEU A 154 6.51 -2.95 14.99
C LEU A 154 5.99 -4.30 14.48
N GLU A 155 4.71 -4.61 14.68
CA GLU A 155 4.12 -5.91 14.37
C GLU A 155 3.22 -5.89 13.12
N HIS A 156 2.98 -4.73 12.49
CA HIS A 156 1.98 -4.58 11.43
C HIS A 156 2.17 -5.57 10.26
N ALA A 157 3.41 -5.84 9.86
CA ALA A 157 3.69 -6.79 8.79
C ALA A 157 3.21 -8.22 9.13
N MET A 158 3.41 -8.63 10.39
CA MET A 158 2.95 -9.92 10.88
C MET A 158 1.43 -9.94 11.06
N LEU A 159 0.85 -8.88 11.61
CA LEU A 159 -0.60 -8.73 11.79
C LEU A 159 -1.31 -8.78 10.44
N SER A 160 -0.87 -7.97 9.48
CA SER A 160 -1.42 -7.94 8.11
C SER A 160 -1.27 -9.28 7.39
N GLY A 161 -0.11 -9.93 7.52
CA GLY A 161 0.12 -11.27 6.98
C GLY A 161 -0.79 -12.35 7.58
N ARG A 162 -1.11 -12.28 8.87
CA ARG A 162 -2.10 -13.16 9.52
C ARG A 162 -3.52 -12.87 9.08
N LEU A 163 -3.89 -11.61 9.03
CA LEU A 163 -5.21 -11.15 8.62
C LEU A 163 -5.58 -11.68 7.23
N VAL A 164 -4.69 -11.52 6.24
CA VAL A 164 -5.01 -11.88 4.85
C VAL A 164 -5.21 -13.39 4.66
N LYS A 165 -4.73 -14.25 5.55
CA LYS A 165 -5.03 -15.69 5.53
C LYS A 165 -6.52 -15.99 5.74
N THR A 166 -7.25 -15.07 6.38
CA THR A 166 -8.69 -15.21 6.60
C THR A 166 -9.52 -14.72 5.42
N PHE A 167 -8.90 -14.04 4.43
CA PHE A 167 -9.59 -13.53 3.25
C PHE A 167 -10.01 -14.67 2.31
N PRO A 168 -11.27 -14.70 1.85
CA PRO A 168 -11.83 -15.80 1.04
C PRO A 168 -11.09 -16.08 -0.27
N ARG A 169 -10.40 -15.06 -0.83
CA ARG A 169 -9.70 -15.13 -2.12
C ARG A 169 -8.27 -14.63 -2.02
N CYS A 170 -7.62 -14.86 -0.88
CA CYS A 170 -6.21 -14.51 -0.70
C CYS A 170 -5.35 -15.21 -1.77
N PRO A 171 -4.59 -14.49 -2.59
CA PRO A 171 -3.66 -15.11 -3.52
C PRO A 171 -2.61 -15.94 -2.77
N MET A 172 -2.35 -17.15 -3.25
CA MET A 172 -1.39 -18.06 -2.61
C MET A 172 -0.02 -17.40 -2.42
N GLY A 173 0.46 -17.36 -1.18
CA GLY A 173 1.74 -16.74 -0.78
C GLY A 173 1.70 -15.22 -0.61
N ALA A 174 0.55 -14.55 -0.73
CA ALA A 174 0.45 -13.13 -0.46
C ALA A 174 0.71 -12.80 1.01
N ASP A 175 0.29 -13.66 1.94
CA ASP A 175 0.58 -13.57 3.37
C ASP A 175 2.08 -13.54 3.67
N MET A 176 2.85 -14.39 2.99
CA MET A 176 4.31 -14.41 3.11
C MET A 176 4.94 -13.13 2.56
N ILE A 177 4.46 -12.65 1.41
CA ILE A 177 4.96 -11.41 0.79
C ILE A 177 4.74 -10.23 1.74
N ILE A 178 3.54 -10.12 2.32
CA ILE A 178 3.21 -9.09 3.30
C ILE A 178 4.11 -9.21 4.54
N THR A 179 4.26 -10.40 5.10
CA THR A 179 5.14 -10.60 6.27
C THR A 179 6.60 -10.21 5.99
N GLN A 180 7.04 -10.29 4.74
CA GLN A 180 8.42 -10.04 4.32
C GLN A 180 8.66 -8.63 3.76
N HIS A 181 7.68 -7.72 3.74
CA HIS A 181 7.86 -6.43 3.06
C HIS A 181 8.90 -5.52 3.73
N HIS A 182 9.26 -5.78 4.99
CA HIS A 182 10.43 -5.16 5.65
C HIS A 182 11.69 -6.05 5.62
N GLY A 183 11.73 -7.07 4.76
CA GLY A 183 12.90 -7.92 4.58
C GLY A 183 13.11 -8.99 5.66
N MET A 184 12.20 -9.13 6.62
CA MET A 184 12.26 -10.15 7.68
C MET A 184 11.26 -11.26 7.42
N THR A 185 11.69 -12.52 7.58
CA THR A 185 10.83 -13.69 7.40
C THR A 185 9.80 -13.88 8.50
N ASN A 186 10.02 -13.26 9.66
CA ASN A 186 9.13 -13.32 10.83
C ASN A 186 8.24 -12.10 10.99
N GLY A 187 8.33 -11.11 10.09
CA GLY A 187 7.55 -9.88 10.14
C GLY A 187 7.84 -8.96 11.34
N GLN A 188 8.95 -9.18 12.03
CA GLN A 188 9.34 -8.37 13.20
C GLN A 188 10.49 -7.44 12.85
N GLY A 189 10.21 -6.14 12.89
CA GLY A 189 11.20 -5.11 12.68
C GLY A 189 11.77 -5.06 11.26
N PHE A 190 12.71 -4.15 11.06
CA PHE A 190 13.35 -3.89 9.78
C PHE A 190 14.56 -4.80 9.58
N ALA A 191 14.73 -5.30 8.37
CA ALA A 191 15.86 -6.16 8.05
C ALA A 191 17.16 -5.36 8.01
N VAL A 192 18.13 -5.79 8.81
CA VAL A 192 19.53 -5.33 8.70
C VAL A 192 20.20 -5.92 7.46
N ASN A 193 19.60 -6.98 6.87
CA ASN A 193 20.21 -7.71 5.76
C ASN A 193 19.13 -8.39 4.90
N TYR A 194 19.03 -8.01 3.62
CA TYR A 194 18.09 -8.55 2.63
C TYR A 194 18.65 -9.80 1.93
N LYS A 195 19.09 -10.80 2.69
CA LYS A 195 19.63 -12.06 2.15
C LYS A 195 18.59 -12.98 1.52
N ASP A 196 19.05 -14.11 1.02
CA ASP A 196 18.43 -14.97 0.00
C ASP A 196 17.08 -15.66 0.36
N ASP A 197 16.67 -15.63 1.58
CA ASP A 197 15.46 -16.26 2.14
C ASP A 197 14.17 -15.43 1.99
N ILE A 198 14.26 -14.25 1.37
CA ILE A 198 13.11 -13.40 1.07
C ILE A 198 12.61 -13.68 -0.34
N SER A 199 11.29 -13.78 -0.51
CA SER A 199 10.71 -14.05 -1.82
C SER A 199 11.08 -12.98 -2.85
N PRO A 200 11.26 -13.34 -4.14
CA PRO A 200 11.53 -12.34 -5.18
C PRO A 200 10.46 -11.24 -5.28
N LEU A 201 9.19 -11.56 -5.05
CA LEU A 201 8.11 -10.58 -5.02
C LEU A 201 8.21 -9.65 -3.81
N SER A 202 8.63 -10.16 -2.64
CA SER A 202 8.89 -9.30 -1.47
C SER A 202 10.00 -8.30 -1.74
N LYS A 203 11.08 -8.70 -2.43
CA LYS A 203 12.15 -7.79 -2.84
C LYS A 203 11.64 -6.67 -3.77
N ILE A 204 10.71 -7.00 -4.69
CA ILE A 204 10.09 -6.01 -5.57
C ILE A 204 9.24 -5.02 -4.74
N ILE A 205 8.48 -5.51 -3.77
CA ILE A 205 7.68 -4.67 -2.89
C ILE A 205 8.58 -3.72 -2.10
N ILE A 206 9.60 -4.22 -1.40
CA ILE A 206 10.55 -3.40 -0.62
C ILE A 206 11.11 -2.24 -1.46
N ILE A 207 11.61 -2.53 -2.67
CA ILE A 207 12.13 -1.50 -3.57
C ILE A 207 11.05 -0.49 -3.96
N SER A 208 9.83 -0.98 -4.21
CA SER A 208 8.73 -0.12 -4.64
C SER A 208 8.23 0.79 -3.51
N GLU A 209 8.23 0.31 -2.29
CA GLU A 209 7.87 1.07 -1.08
C GLU A 209 8.92 2.13 -0.75
N ASP A 210 10.19 1.78 -0.77
CA ASP A 210 11.30 2.73 -0.56
C ASP A 210 11.20 3.91 -1.55
N ILE A 211 10.97 3.59 -2.83
CA ILE A 211 10.79 4.61 -3.86
C ILE A 211 9.53 5.44 -3.61
N ALA A 212 8.42 4.81 -3.29
CA ALA A 212 7.15 5.49 -3.07
C ALA A 212 7.24 6.46 -1.88
N THR A 213 7.82 6.03 -0.77
CA THR A 213 8.03 6.83 0.44
C THR A 213 8.96 8.02 0.17
N ASP A 214 10.10 7.80 -0.49
CA ASP A 214 11.04 8.89 -0.83
C ASP A 214 10.39 9.93 -1.76
N VAL A 215 9.67 9.48 -2.80
CA VAL A 215 8.99 10.39 -3.73
C VAL A 215 7.91 11.20 -3.02
N LEU A 216 7.05 10.57 -2.23
CA LEU A 216 5.96 11.27 -1.52
C LEU A 216 6.50 12.25 -0.46
N SER A 217 7.55 11.88 0.28
CA SER A 217 8.19 12.73 1.27
C SER A 217 8.81 13.98 0.64
N ARG A 218 9.49 13.85 -0.50
CA ARG A 218 10.09 14.98 -1.22
C ARG A 218 9.05 15.91 -1.81
N VAL A 219 7.98 15.35 -2.35
CA VAL A 219 6.89 16.19 -2.87
C VAL A 219 6.23 16.98 -1.74
N LYS A 220 6.03 16.38 -0.56
CA LYS A 220 5.50 17.06 0.63
C LYS A 220 6.43 18.19 1.08
N SER A 221 7.75 18.01 1.00
CA SER A 221 8.76 19.04 1.33
C SER A 221 8.92 20.13 0.27
N GLY A 222 8.23 20.03 -0.88
CA GLY A 222 8.33 20.98 -1.99
C GLY A 222 9.54 20.77 -2.90
N ASP A 223 10.30 19.69 -2.75
CA ASP A 223 11.43 19.31 -3.61
C ASP A 223 10.95 18.62 -4.89
N THR A 224 10.48 19.43 -5.85
CA THR A 224 10.00 18.94 -7.15
C THR A 224 11.12 18.71 -8.18
N LYS A 225 12.35 19.11 -7.91
CA LYS A 225 13.50 18.92 -8.84
C LYS A 225 13.86 17.46 -8.99
N TYR A 226 13.54 16.65 -7.99
CA TYR A 226 13.87 15.24 -7.93
C TYR A 226 13.15 14.36 -8.96
N ILE A 227 11.93 14.71 -9.34
CA ILE A 227 11.16 13.94 -10.35
C ILE A 227 11.82 14.05 -11.74
N SER A 228 12.70 15.05 -11.95
CA SER A 228 13.43 15.26 -13.20
C SER A 228 14.82 14.64 -13.24
N ASP A 229 15.40 14.22 -12.11
CA ASP A 229 16.77 13.70 -12.02
C ASP A 229 16.82 12.21 -11.58
N ASN A 230 16.45 11.34 -12.53
CA ASN A 230 16.48 9.88 -12.32
C ASN A 230 17.88 9.32 -12.00
N LYS A 231 18.95 10.06 -12.29
CA LYS A 231 20.33 9.58 -12.14
C LYS A 231 20.77 9.55 -10.68
N SER A 232 20.44 10.57 -9.91
CA SER A 232 20.81 10.66 -8.49
C SER A 232 20.09 9.61 -7.62
N TYR A 233 18.91 9.16 -8.06
CA TYR A 233 18.16 8.11 -7.38
C TYR A 233 18.79 6.72 -7.56
N LEU A 234 19.12 6.36 -8.81
CA LEU A 234 19.78 5.07 -9.13
C LEU A 234 21.16 4.94 -8.51
N GLU A 235 21.86 6.06 -8.27
CA GLU A 235 23.16 6.07 -7.60
C GLU A 235 23.07 5.77 -6.09
N ARG A 236 21.92 6.05 -5.46
CA ARG A 236 21.69 5.72 -4.04
C ARG A 236 21.21 4.29 -3.79
N LEU A 237 20.67 3.63 -4.80
CA LEU A 237 20.30 2.22 -4.76
C LEU A 237 21.46 1.26 -5.00
N ARG A 238 22.68 1.77 -5.24
CA ARG A 238 23.93 1.01 -5.37
C ARG A 238 24.70 0.93 -4.06
#